data_9d06e22467b2bcc30d2c9c123fc56772
#
_entry.id   9d06e22467b2bcc30d2c9c123fc56772
#
_cell.length_a   1.000
_cell.length_b   1.000
_cell.length_c   1.000
_cell.angle_alpha   90.00
_cell.angle_beta   90.00
_cell.angle_gamma   90.00
#
_symmetry.space_group_name_H-M   'P 1'
#
loop_
_entity.id
_entity.type
_entity.pdbx_description
1 polymer ?
#
loop_
_entity_poly.entity_id
_entity_poly.type
_entity_poly.pdbx_seq_one_letter_code
_entity_poly.pdbx_strand_id
1 'polypeptide(L)' 'EFEQLESLIAELEQEKADIEAALCSGTLSVDELTEKSKRLPELNDLIDEKTLRWLELSEIEG' A
#
# COMPACT_ATOMS: atom_id res chain seq x y z
N GLU A 1 -14.42 3.46 -12.32
CA GLU A 1 -13.34 4.27 -11.79
C GLU A 1 -13.25 4.17 -10.26
N PHE A 2 -14.36 4.36 -9.60
CA PHE A 2 -14.43 4.23 -8.14
C PHE A 2 -14.08 2.81 -7.68
N GLU A 3 -14.66 1.81 -8.34
CA GLU A 3 -14.38 0.40 -8.03
C GLU A 3 -12.93 0.03 -8.27
N GLN A 4 -12.33 0.59 -9.32
CA GLN A 4 -10.93 0.34 -9.63
C GLN A 4 -10.03 0.90 -8.55
N LEU A 5 -10.37 2.06 -8.00
CA LEU A 5 -9.61 2.65 -6.91
C LEU A 5 -9.68 1.80 -5.65
N GLU A 6 -10.85 1.27 -5.33
CA GLU A 6 -10.99 0.38 -4.18
C GLU A 6 -10.10 -0.85 -4.32
N SER A 7 -10.12 -1.46 -5.51
CA SER A 7 -9.29 -2.64 -5.77
C SER A 7 -7.82 -2.30 -5.67
N LEU A 8 -7.42 -1.16 -6.23
CA LEU A 8 -6.03 -0.73 -6.20
C LEU A 8 -5.55 -0.48 -4.76
N ILE A 9 -6.38 0.21 -3.98
CA ILE A 9 -6.06 0.47 -2.57
C ILE A 9 -5.89 -0.84 -1.81
N ALA A 10 -6.82 -1.79 -2.02
CA ALA A 10 -6.75 -3.09 -1.37
C ALA A 10 -5.47 -3.83 -1.73
N GLU A 11 -5.06 -3.78 -3.00
CA GLU A 11 -3.83 -4.40 -3.45
C GLU A 11 -2.61 -3.78 -2.80
N LEU A 12 -2.59 -2.44 -2.72
CA LEU A 12 -1.47 -1.72 -2.11
C LEU A 12 -1.38 -2.04 -0.61
N GLU A 13 -2.52 -2.09 0.06
CA GLU A 13 -2.56 -2.44 1.47
C GLU A 13 -2.10 -3.87 1.71
N GLN A 14 -2.48 -4.78 0.83
CA GLN A 14 -2.05 -6.17 0.92
C GLN A 14 -0.53 -6.29 0.74
N GLU A 15 0.01 -5.58 -0.22
CA GLU A 15 1.46 -5.57 -0.44
C GLU A 15 2.18 -5.03 0.79
N LYS A 16 1.66 -3.95 1.36
CA LYS A 16 2.22 -3.37 2.57
C LYS A 16 2.22 -4.38 3.72
N ALA A 17 1.09 -5.05 3.93
CA ALA A 17 0.96 -6.05 4.97
C ALA A 17 1.93 -7.21 4.76
N ASP A 18 2.09 -7.65 3.52
CA ASP A 18 3.02 -8.71 3.17
C ASP A 18 4.46 -8.32 3.49
N ILE A 19 4.83 -7.07 3.16
CA ILE A 19 6.17 -6.57 3.44
C ILE A 19 6.40 -6.49 4.95
N GLU A 20 5.44 -5.97 5.68
CA GLU A 20 5.55 -5.85 7.13
C GLU A 20 5.69 -7.22 7.79
N ALA A 21 4.90 -8.19 7.32
CA ALA A 21 5.00 -9.56 7.83
C ALA A 21 6.37 -10.16 7.53
N ALA A 22 6.88 -9.94 6.33
CA ALA A 22 8.20 -10.44 5.95
C ALA A 22 9.30 -9.83 6.80
N LEU A 23 9.22 -8.52 7.05
CA LEU A 23 10.20 -7.83 7.90
C LEU A 23 10.17 -8.35 9.33
N CYS A 24 8.98 -8.67 9.84
CA CYS A 24 8.81 -9.19 11.18
C CYS A 24 9.27 -10.64 11.30
N SER A 25 9.29 -11.39 10.21
CA SER A 25 9.64 -12.80 10.23
C SER A 25 11.13 -13.04 10.56
N GLY A 26 11.98 -12.06 10.24
CA GLY A 26 13.41 -12.16 10.48
C GLY A 26 14.15 -13.16 9.60
N THR A 27 13.52 -13.61 8.51
CA THR A 27 14.10 -14.60 7.61
C THR A 27 14.71 -13.99 6.35
N LEU A 28 14.63 -12.68 6.21
CA LEU A 28 15.11 -11.98 5.01
C LEU A 28 16.60 -11.70 5.07
N SER A 29 17.24 -11.70 3.91
CA SER A 29 18.62 -11.28 3.78
C SER A 29 18.70 -9.75 3.94
N VAL A 30 19.92 -9.24 4.13
CA VAL A 30 20.12 -7.78 4.27
C VAL A 30 19.62 -7.04 3.03
N ASP A 31 19.90 -7.58 1.85
CA ASP A 31 19.45 -6.96 0.60
C ASP A 31 17.94 -6.90 0.51
N GLU A 32 17.27 -7.99 0.87
CA GLU A 32 15.81 -8.04 0.86
C GLU A 32 15.20 -7.08 1.88
N LEU A 33 15.81 -7.02 3.07
CA LEU A 33 15.36 -6.09 4.10
C LEU A 33 15.45 -4.65 3.61
N THR A 34 16.56 -4.31 2.96
CA THR A 34 16.77 -2.96 2.45
C THR A 34 15.74 -2.60 1.38
N GLU A 35 15.53 -3.50 0.43
CA GLU A 35 14.56 -3.27 -0.64
C GLU A 35 13.14 -3.11 -0.12
N LYS A 36 12.73 -4.00 0.78
CA LYS A 36 11.39 -3.95 1.33
C LYS A 36 11.19 -2.72 2.21
N SER A 37 12.21 -2.32 2.96
CA SER A 37 12.16 -1.12 3.77
C SER A 37 12.01 0.13 2.92
N LYS A 38 12.61 0.15 1.74
CA LYS A 38 12.47 1.27 0.81
C LYS A 38 11.10 1.30 0.16
N ARG A 39 10.50 0.13 -0.04
CA ARG A 39 9.19 0.02 -0.67
C ARG A 39 8.07 0.54 0.24
N LEU A 40 8.21 0.36 1.55
CA LEU A 40 7.16 0.77 2.50
C LEU A 40 6.77 2.24 2.39
N PRO A 41 7.71 3.21 2.40
CA PRO A 41 7.34 4.62 2.24
C PRO A 41 6.61 4.89 0.93
N GLU A 42 7.04 4.25 -0.15
CA GLU A 42 6.38 4.40 -1.44
C GLU A 42 4.94 3.91 -1.39
N LEU A 43 4.74 2.75 -0.77
CA LEU A 43 3.40 2.20 -0.60
C LEU A 43 2.52 3.11 0.24
N ASN A 44 3.05 3.64 1.32
CA ASN A 44 2.30 4.57 2.17
C ASN A 44 1.86 5.79 1.38
N ASP A 45 2.75 6.36 0.58
CA ASP A 45 2.43 7.53 -0.25
C ASP A 45 1.36 7.19 -1.28
N LEU A 46 1.49 6.03 -1.94
CA LEU A 46 0.51 5.60 -2.93
C LEU A 46 -0.85 5.35 -2.29
N ILE A 47 -0.88 4.69 -1.15
CA ILE A 47 -2.12 4.41 -0.44
C ILE A 47 -2.80 5.73 -0.05
N ASP A 48 -2.06 6.67 0.50
CA ASP A 48 -2.59 7.97 0.88
C ASP A 48 -3.16 8.70 -0.33
N GLU A 49 -2.42 8.73 -1.43
CA GLU A 49 -2.84 9.39 -2.66
C GLU A 49 -4.14 8.79 -3.19
N LYS A 50 -4.18 7.47 -3.28
CA LYS A 50 -5.37 6.78 -3.80
C LYS A 50 -6.55 6.89 -2.85
N THR A 51 -6.30 6.86 -1.55
CA THR A 51 -7.35 7.01 -0.55
C THR A 51 -7.96 8.40 -0.61
N LEU A 52 -7.15 9.43 -0.79
CA LEU A 52 -7.66 10.79 -0.95
C LEU A 52 -8.54 10.89 -2.20
N ARG A 53 -8.10 10.31 -3.29
CA ARG A 53 -8.89 10.31 -4.53
C ARG A 53 -10.21 9.56 -4.33
N TRP A 54 -10.15 8.43 -3.65
CA TRP A 54 -11.33 7.63 -3.35
C TRP A 54 -12.34 8.43 -2.52
N LEU A 55 -11.85 9.15 -1.52
CA LEU A 55 -12.70 9.99 -0.66
C LEU A 55 -13.36 11.11 -1.47
N GLU A 56 -12.61 11.75 -2.37
CA GLU A 56 -13.14 12.78 -3.24
C GLU A 56 -14.28 12.26 -4.10
N LEU A 57 -14.08 11.09 -4.71
CA LEU A 57 -15.11 10.47 -5.54
C LEU A 57 -16.31 10.04 -4.71
N SER A 58 -16.06 9.54 -3.51
CA SER A 58 -17.14 9.13 -2.61
C SER A 58 -18.01 10.31 -2.22
N GLU A 59 -17.41 11.47 -1.98
CA GLU A 59 -18.16 12.68 -1.65
C GLU A 59 -19.03 13.15 -2.80
N ILE A 60 -18.49 13.05 -4.01
CA ILE A 60 -19.23 13.46 -5.22
C ILE A 60 -20.43 12.56 -5.44
N GLU A 61 -20.25 11.26 -5.22
CA GLU A 61 -21.32 10.29 -5.43
C GLU A 61 -22.30 10.21 -4.26
N GLY A 62 -21.81 10.52 -3.10
CA GLY A 62 -22.62 10.49 -1.89
C GLY A 62 -23.54 11.68 -1.77
#